data_2aab1cf0edee56a64a5b2c9dfc6be7e3
#
_entry.id   2aab1cf0edee56a64a5b2c9dfc6be7e3
#
_cell.length_a   1.000
_cell.length_b   1.000
_cell.length_c   1.000
_cell.angle_alpha   90.00
_cell.angle_beta   90.00
_cell.angle_gamma   90.00
#
_symmetry.space_group_name_H-M   'P 1'
#
loop_
_entity.id
_entity.type
_entity.pdbx_description
1 polymer ?
#
loop_
_entity_poly.entity_id
_entity_poly.type
_entity_poly.pdbx_seq_one_letter_code
_entity_poly.pdbx_strand_id
1 'polypeptide(L)'
;MRCLVLDVETTIGNKGDPFDERNSLQYVGVLKDGDDSSLFDIQFSSSPYRTELATLGSVIQMASLCVGFNIKFDLHWCRRYGLPMPKKVWDCQLVHFILTKQQHPYPSLNSVASYYQLGSKLDVVKEEYWDKGIDTPDVPKDILEEYLEQDLQLTHQVYLKQVEHLASCSAALQRLVSLHNSDLLVLQEMEFNGLTFNEGRCLENATILEKEIEEIDVNLNRTCSVVGFNFNSGDHLSSLLYGGVLNFPVKQVIGVYKTGARKGEDKEGWVDYYHTFPQLVAPLKGSELKKEGFFSTDEQTLKSLKCNKEAKKVVDFILTRSTLEKRRGTYFAGFPKLREEHGWQVNYLHGQLNQCVARTGRLSSSRPNLQNIDGQIKDLFYSRYY
;
A
#
# COMPACT_ATOMS: atom_id res chain seq x y z
N MET A 1 -27.33 12.72 -21.94
CA MET A 1 -26.47 11.57 -21.66
C MET A 1 -26.81 11.00 -20.30
N ARG A 2 -27.15 9.72 -20.21
CA ARG A 2 -27.56 9.07 -18.96
C ARG A 2 -26.37 8.44 -18.26
N CYS A 3 -25.53 7.72 -18.99
CA CYS A 3 -24.39 6.98 -18.50
C CYS A 3 -23.12 7.40 -19.26
N LEU A 4 -22.02 7.55 -18.53
CA LEU A 4 -20.68 7.79 -19.06
C LEU A 4 -19.75 6.78 -18.41
N VAL A 5 -19.20 5.85 -19.18
CA VAL A 5 -18.06 5.04 -18.70
C VAL A 5 -16.79 5.85 -18.88
N LEU A 6 -15.89 5.81 -17.90
CA LEU A 6 -14.63 6.55 -17.88
C LEU A 6 -13.51 5.62 -17.42
N ASP A 7 -12.38 5.70 -18.11
CA ASP A 7 -11.15 5.02 -17.78
C ASP A 7 -9.94 5.87 -18.18
N VAL A 8 -8.81 5.76 -17.48
CA VAL A 8 -7.62 6.58 -17.70
C VAL A 8 -6.37 5.73 -17.87
N GLU A 9 -5.49 6.17 -18.79
CA GLU A 9 -4.16 5.63 -18.96
C GLU A 9 -3.11 6.62 -18.47
N THR A 10 -2.18 6.16 -17.64
CA THR A 10 -1.20 6.99 -16.95
C THR A 10 0.20 6.41 -17.05
N THR A 11 1.23 7.18 -16.73
CA THR A 11 2.55 6.62 -16.46
C THR A 11 2.51 5.63 -15.31
N ILE A 12 3.39 4.61 -15.33
CA ILE A 12 3.34 3.48 -14.37
C ILE A 12 4.12 3.69 -13.06
N GLY A 13 4.85 4.80 -12.92
CA GLY A 13 5.64 5.11 -11.74
C GLY A 13 4.79 5.01 -10.46
N ASN A 14 5.30 4.32 -9.43
CA ASN A 14 4.53 4.07 -8.20
C ASN A 14 3.09 3.56 -8.44
N LYS A 15 2.89 2.74 -9.49
CA LYS A 15 1.58 2.23 -9.92
C LYS A 15 0.63 3.34 -10.40
N GLY A 16 1.16 4.33 -11.08
CA GLY A 16 0.37 5.45 -11.57
C GLY A 16 -0.17 6.35 -10.46
N ASP A 17 0.56 6.49 -9.34
CA ASP A 17 0.12 7.31 -8.20
C ASP A 17 -0.21 8.73 -8.67
N PRO A 18 -1.46 9.19 -8.52
CA PRO A 18 -1.89 10.52 -8.98
C PRO A 18 -1.29 11.67 -8.17
N PHE A 19 -0.66 11.39 -7.04
CA PHE A 19 -0.02 12.38 -6.17
C PHE A 19 1.49 12.45 -6.38
N ASP A 20 2.08 11.51 -7.11
CA ASP A 20 3.47 11.55 -7.53
C ASP A 20 3.62 12.58 -8.67
N GLU A 21 4.37 13.66 -8.41
CA GLU A 21 4.58 14.73 -9.38
C GLU A 21 5.29 14.27 -10.67
N ARG A 22 5.98 13.12 -10.61
CA ARG A 22 6.68 12.52 -11.75
C ARG A 22 5.74 11.82 -12.73
N ASN A 23 4.53 11.47 -12.26
CA ASN A 23 3.53 10.79 -13.07
C ASN A 23 2.67 11.76 -13.85
N SER A 24 2.15 11.32 -14.99
CA SER A 24 1.29 12.09 -15.88
C SER A 24 0.14 11.27 -16.45
N LEU A 25 -0.95 11.97 -16.76
CA LEU A 25 -2.12 11.41 -17.43
C LEU A 25 -1.85 11.37 -18.94
N GLN A 26 -1.93 10.20 -19.54
CA GLN A 26 -1.63 10.00 -20.95
C GLN A 26 -2.89 10.08 -21.81
N TYR A 27 -3.91 9.27 -21.47
CA TYR A 27 -5.20 9.22 -22.14
C TYR A 27 -6.35 9.23 -21.17
N VAL A 28 -7.51 9.74 -21.62
CA VAL A 28 -8.81 9.51 -20.99
C VAL A 28 -9.76 8.97 -22.02
N GLY A 29 -10.24 7.76 -21.77
CA GLY A 29 -11.30 7.15 -22.56
C GLY A 29 -12.67 7.40 -21.95
N VAL A 30 -13.67 7.66 -22.78
CA VAL A 30 -15.08 7.70 -22.35
C VAL A 30 -15.97 6.97 -23.34
N LEU A 31 -16.99 6.29 -22.81
CA LEU A 31 -18.04 5.65 -23.61
C LEU A 31 -19.41 6.20 -23.19
N LYS A 32 -20.13 6.82 -24.13
CA LYS A 32 -21.40 7.49 -23.89
C LYS A 32 -22.58 6.56 -24.18
N ASP A 33 -23.40 6.33 -23.19
CA ASP A 33 -24.63 5.50 -23.28
C ASP A 33 -24.41 4.10 -23.90
N GLY A 34 -23.13 3.64 -24.00
CA GLY A 34 -22.74 2.32 -24.51
C GLY A 34 -22.40 2.25 -26.01
N ASP A 35 -22.58 3.31 -26.77
CA ASP A 35 -22.50 3.27 -28.23
C ASP A 35 -21.39 4.16 -28.83
N ASP A 36 -21.02 5.26 -28.17
CA ASP A 36 -20.11 6.28 -28.72
C ASP A 36 -18.87 6.44 -27.83
N SER A 37 -17.75 5.85 -28.24
CA SER A 37 -16.45 6.01 -27.55
C SER A 37 -15.75 7.27 -28.06
N SER A 38 -15.02 7.92 -27.16
CA SER A 38 -14.13 9.04 -27.48
C SER A 38 -12.86 8.89 -26.63
N LEU A 39 -11.70 8.95 -27.27
CA LEU A 39 -10.41 8.91 -26.63
C LEU A 39 -9.79 10.31 -26.67
N PHE A 40 -9.39 10.81 -25.50
CA PHE A 40 -8.77 12.11 -25.32
C PHE A 40 -7.29 11.93 -25.04
N ASP A 41 -6.47 12.37 -25.97
CA ASP A 41 -5.01 12.42 -25.83
C ASP A 41 -4.62 13.62 -24.97
N ILE A 42 -4.18 13.38 -23.74
CA ILE A 42 -3.86 14.45 -22.79
C ILE A 42 -2.39 14.83 -22.87
N GLN A 43 -1.48 13.86 -22.70
CA GLN A 43 -0.03 14.07 -22.73
C GLN A 43 0.74 13.03 -23.54
N PHE A 44 0.06 12.11 -24.21
CA PHE A 44 0.71 11.06 -24.99
C PHE A 44 1.39 11.61 -26.26
N SER A 45 0.77 12.58 -26.91
CA SER A 45 1.37 13.31 -28.03
C SER A 45 1.58 14.79 -27.69
N SER A 46 2.41 15.47 -28.47
CA SER A 46 2.74 16.90 -28.29
C SER A 46 1.60 17.88 -28.63
N SER A 47 0.36 17.41 -28.73
CA SER A 47 -0.82 18.23 -29.02
C SER A 47 -1.23 19.10 -27.83
N PRO A 48 -1.83 20.28 -28.02
CA PRO A 48 -2.24 21.15 -26.92
C PRO A 48 -3.42 20.57 -26.14
N TYR A 49 -3.14 19.89 -25.03
CA TYR A 49 -4.11 19.18 -24.17
C TYR A 49 -5.25 20.02 -23.58
N ARG A 50 -5.15 21.36 -23.61
CA ARG A 50 -6.18 22.25 -23.02
C ARG A 50 -7.54 22.17 -23.71
N THR A 51 -7.57 21.98 -25.02
CA THR A 51 -8.83 21.82 -25.77
C THR A 51 -9.47 20.48 -25.47
N GLU A 52 -8.68 19.44 -25.38
CA GLU A 52 -9.11 18.09 -24.98
C GLU A 52 -9.74 18.09 -23.59
N LEU A 53 -9.08 18.70 -22.59
CA LEU A 53 -9.59 18.81 -21.22
C LEU A 53 -10.91 19.60 -21.15
N ALA A 54 -11.07 20.68 -21.91
CA ALA A 54 -12.30 21.47 -21.91
C ALA A 54 -13.48 20.67 -22.48
N THR A 55 -13.26 19.93 -23.56
CA THR A 55 -14.24 19.05 -24.18
C THR A 55 -14.62 17.91 -23.23
N LEU A 56 -13.64 17.22 -22.65
CA LEU A 56 -13.83 16.15 -21.68
C LEU A 56 -14.58 16.66 -20.44
N GLY A 57 -14.23 17.83 -19.90
CA GLY A 57 -14.90 18.46 -18.79
C GLY A 57 -16.41 18.67 -19.07
N SER A 58 -16.76 19.13 -20.27
CA SER A 58 -18.14 19.30 -20.69
C SER A 58 -18.89 17.96 -20.76
N VAL A 59 -18.23 16.90 -21.26
CA VAL A 59 -18.78 15.55 -21.34
C VAL A 59 -19.08 15.00 -19.93
N ILE A 60 -18.13 15.14 -18.98
CA ILE A 60 -18.33 14.69 -17.60
C ILE A 60 -19.48 15.45 -16.92
N GLN A 61 -19.59 16.76 -17.09
CA GLN A 61 -20.67 17.57 -16.52
C GLN A 61 -22.06 17.18 -17.02
N MET A 62 -22.17 16.74 -18.27
CA MET A 62 -23.44 16.31 -18.88
C MET A 62 -23.88 14.92 -18.44
N ALA A 63 -23.02 14.13 -17.83
CA ALA A 63 -23.33 12.77 -17.37
C ALA A 63 -24.22 12.78 -16.13
N SER A 64 -25.30 11.99 -16.16
CA SER A 64 -26.13 11.75 -14.97
C SER A 64 -25.52 10.73 -14.02
N LEU A 65 -24.70 9.82 -14.55
CA LEU A 65 -23.97 8.77 -13.85
C LEU A 65 -22.63 8.56 -14.55
N CYS A 66 -21.53 8.54 -13.77
CA CYS A 66 -20.22 8.15 -14.24
C CYS A 66 -19.91 6.72 -13.75
N VAL A 67 -19.53 5.83 -14.65
CA VAL A 67 -19.25 4.41 -14.39
C VAL A 67 -17.77 4.16 -14.63
N GLY A 68 -17.14 3.35 -13.82
CA GLY A 68 -15.76 2.90 -14.04
C GLY A 68 -15.44 1.65 -13.26
N PHE A 69 -14.26 1.12 -13.45
CA PHE A 69 -13.74 -0.01 -12.69
C PHE A 69 -12.62 0.46 -11.77
N ASN A 70 -12.83 0.48 -10.45
CA ASN A 70 -11.96 1.19 -9.50
C ASN A 70 -11.89 2.70 -9.80
N ILE A 71 -13.03 3.27 -10.16
CA ILE A 71 -13.18 4.66 -10.66
C ILE A 71 -12.56 5.73 -9.73
N LYS A 72 -12.35 5.41 -8.46
CA LYS A 72 -11.69 6.33 -7.53
C LYS A 72 -10.31 6.74 -8.02
N PHE A 73 -9.56 5.82 -8.63
CA PHE A 73 -8.26 6.09 -9.25
C PHE A 73 -8.39 7.12 -10.38
N ASP A 74 -9.32 6.90 -11.30
CA ASP A 74 -9.57 7.79 -12.45
C ASP A 74 -9.99 9.18 -12.00
N LEU A 75 -10.82 9.25 -10.97
CA LEU A 75 -11.29 10.52 -10.40
C LEU A 75 -10.16 11.33 -9.73
N HIS A 76 -9.14 10.68 -9.16
CA HIS A 76 -7.95 11.38 -8.68
C HIS A 76 -7.22 12.08 -9.83
N TRP A 77 -7.05 11.40 -10.95
CA TRP A 77 -6.43 11.97 -12.14
C TRP A 77 -7.26 13.09 -12.75
N CYS A 78 -8.58 12.87 -12.88
CA CYS A 78 -9.49 13.93 -13.32
C CYS A 78 -9.37 15.19 -12.45
N ARG A 79 -9.38 15.03 -11.13
CA ARG A 79 -9.26 16.16 -10.20
C ARG A 79 -7.90 16.84 -10.29
N ARG A 80 -6.79 16.09 -10.43
CA ARG A 80 -5.45 16.65 -10.62
C ARG A 80 -5.35 17.54 -11.85
N TYR A 81 -6.07 17.20 -12.91
CA TYR A 81 -6.12 17.99 -14.15
C TYR A 81 -7.24 19.03 -14.18
N GLY A 82 -7.91 19.28 -13.07
CA GLY A 82 -8.94 20.32 -12.94
C GLY A 82 -10.25 19.99 -13.64
N LEU A 83 -10.50 18.70 -13.95
CA LEU A 83 -11.75 18.25 -14.51
C LEU A 83 -12.87 18.27 -13.45
N PRO A 84 -14.12 18.52 -13.86
CA PRO A 84 -15.25 18.52 -12.94
C PRO A 84 -15.51 17.12 -12.38
N MET A 85 -15.90 17.05 -11.09
CA MET A 85 -16.24 15.77 -10.47
C MET A 85 -17.69 15.37 -10.80
N PRO A 86 -17.96 14.10 -11.10
CA PRO A 86 -19.31 13.61 -11.35
C PRO A 86 -20.16 13.67 -10.08
N LYS A 87 -21.46 13.93 -10.24
CA LYS A 87 -22.41 13.97 -9.12
C LYS A 87 -22.76 12.59 -8.57
N LYS A 88 -22.71 11.57 -9.42
CA LYS A 88 -22.99 10.18 -9.09
C LYS A 88 -22.01 9.28 -9.80
N VAL A 89 -21.58 8.23 -9.10
CA VAL A 89 -20.68 7.21 -9.65
C VAL A 89 -21.25 5.81 -9.46
N TRP A 90 -20.75 4.90 -10.28
CA TRP A 90 -20.91 3.47 -10.14
C TRP A 90 -19.54 2.83 -10.33
N ASP A 91 -18.98 2.33 -9.25
CA ASP A 91 -17.72 1.60 -9.29
C ASP A 91 -17.99 0.11 -9.43
N CYS A 92 -17.69 -0.45 -10.60
CA CYS A 92 -17.95 -1.85 -10.90
C CYS A 92 -17.17 -2.81 -9.98
N GLN A 93 -15.98 -2.44 -9.51
CA GLN A 93 -15.19 -3.23 -8.56
C GLN A 93 -15.87 -3.28 -7.19
N LEU A 94 -16.27 -2.12 -6.67
CA LEU A 94 -16.94 -1.96 -5.37
C LEU A 94 -18.31 -2.66 -5.37
N VAL A 95 -19.10 -2.46 -6.40
CA VAL A 95 -20.42 -3.09 -6.53
C VAL A 95 -20.30 -4.61 -6.58
N HIS A 96 -19.35 -5.15 -7.35
CA HIS A 96 -19.08 -6.59 -7.36
C HIS A 96 -18.73 -7.12 -5.98
N PHE A 97 -17.83 -6.45 -5.26
CA PHE A 97 -17.45 -6.81 -3.90
C PHE A 97 -18.66 -6.89 -2.97
N ILE A 98 -19.58 -5.93 -3.04
CA ILE A 98 -20.81 -5.91 -2.23
C ILE A 98 -21.76 -7.04 -2.65
N LEU A 99 -22.02 -7.22 -3.95
CA LEU A 99 -22.94 -8.23 -4.49
C LEU A 99 -22.45 -9.67 -4.19
N THR A 100 -21.15 -9.89 -4.09
CA THR A 100 -20.53 -11.17 -3.74
C THR A 100 -20.32 -11.34 -2.23
N LYS A 101 -20.99 -10.53 -1.39
CA LYS A 101 -20.93 -10.58 0.08
C LYS A 101 -19.51 -10.41 0.63
N GLN A 102 -18.74 -9.52 0.05
CA GLN A 102 -17.38 -9.16 0.42
C GLN A 102 -16.39 -10.35 0.45
N GLN A 103 -16.59 -11.34 -0.41
CA GLN A 103 -15.74 -12.54 -0.41
C GLN A 103 -14.43 -12.38 -1.19
N HIS A 104 -14.42 -11.52 -2.21
CA HIS A 104 -13.30 -11.33 -3.13
C HIS A 104 -12.78 -9.89 -3.05
N PRO A 105 -11.78 -9.61 -2.18
CA PRO A 105 -11.19 -8.26 -2.10
C PRO A 105 -10.44 -7.92 -3.39
N TYR A 106 -10.57 -6.68 -3.84
CA TYR A 106 -9.94 -6.14 -5.05
C TYR A 106 -10.06 -7.04 -6.28
N PRO A 107 -11.28 -7.41 -6.71
CA PRO A 107 -11.42 -8.22 -7.92
C PRO A 107 -10.90 -7.46 -9.15
N SER A 108 -10.26 -8.16 -10.09
CA SER A 108 -9.85 -7.57 -11.38
C SER A 108 -11.04 -7.47 -12.33
N LEU A 109 -10.95 -6.58 -13.35
CA LEU A 109 -12.00 -6.45 -14.36
C LEU A 109 -12.26 -7.79 -15.07
N ASN A 110 -11.20 -8.52 -15.46
CA ASN A 110 -11.30 -9.84 -16.05
C ASN A 110 -11.99 -10.87 -15.13
N SER A 111 -11.73 -10.84 -13.82
CA SER A 111 -12.38 -11.77 -12.89
C SER A 111 -13.87 -11.45 -12.72
N VAL A 112 -14.23 -10.17 -12.72
CA VAL A 112 -15.64 -9.74 -12.65
C VAL A 112 -16.37 -10.03 -13.94
N ALA A 113 -15.75 -9.78 -15.10
CA ALA A 113 -16.30 -10.11 -16.40
C ALA A 113 -16.55 -11.63 -16.54
N SER A 114 -15.59 -12.45 -16.10
CA SER A 114 -15.74 -13.91 -16.08
C SER A 114 -16.89 -14.38 -15.18
N TYR A 115 -17.08 -13.75 -14.03
CA TYR A 115 -18.20 -14.03 -13.13
C TYR A 115 -19.55 -13.81 -13.83
N TYR A 116 -19.66 -12.76 -14.67
CA TYR A 116 -20.86 -12.45 -15.45
C TYR A 116 -20.90 -13.11 -16.84
N GLN A 117 -19.97 -13.98 -17.16
CA GLN A 117 -19.86 -14.70 -18.45
C GLN A 117 -19.73 -13.76 -19.66
N LEU A 118 -19.00 -12.66 -19.50
CA LEU A 118 -18.77 -11.65 -20.54
C LEU A 118 -17.49 -11.88 -21.33
N GLY A 119 -16.78 -12.98 -21.06
CA GLY A 119 -15.46 -13.22 -21.63
C GLY A 119 -14.34 -12.52 -20.83
N SER A 120 -13.16 -12.42 -21.43
CA SER A 120 -12.02 -11.70 -20.87
C SER A 120 -11.31 -10.96 -21.99
N LYS A 121 -10.71 -9.81 -21.67
CA LYS A 121 -9.75 -9.15 -22.56
C LYS A 121 -8.36 -9.74 -22.41
N LEU A 122 -7.54 -9.58 -23.44
CA LEU A 122 -6.11 -9.84 -23.37
C LEU A 122 -5.44 -8.60 -22.73
N ASP A 123 -4.71 -8.80 -21.65
CA ASP A 123 -3.96 -7.72 -20.98
C ASP A 123 -2.62 -7.43 -21.71
N VAL A 124 -2.68 -7.23 -23.04
CA VAL A 124 -1.49 -7.09 -23.93
C VAL A 124 -0.60 -5.93 -23.46
N VAL A 125 -1.18 -4.78 -23.11
CA VAL A 125 -0.38 -3.62 -22.66
C VAL A 125 0.34 -3.94 -21.36
N LYS A 126 -0.33 -4.59 -20.41
CA LYS A 126 0.28 -5.00 -19.17
C LYS A 126 1.39 -6.03 -19.36
N GLU A 127 1.10 -7.12 -20.06
CA GLU A 127 2.03 -8.28 -20.20
C GLU A 127 3.24 -7.97 -21.10
N GLU A 128 3.02 -7.21 -22.20
CA GLU A 128 4.08 -6.95 -23.19
C GLU A 128 4.86 -5.66 -22.92
N TYR A 129 4.34 -4.73 -22.13
CA TYR A 129 4.97 -3.42 -21.86
C TYR A 129 5.18 -3.18 -20.37
N TRP A 130 4.15 -3.00 -19.55
CA TRP A 130 4.29 -2.59 -18.16
C TRP A 130 5.06 -3.59 -17.29
N ASP A 131 4.78 -4.88 -17.41
CA ASP A 131 5.49 -5.93 -16.66
C ASP A 131 6.96 -6.07 -17.08
N LYS A 132 7.32 -5.53 -18.26
CA LYS A 132 8.71 -5.42 -18.74
C LYS A 132 9.37 -4.09 -18.39
N GLY A 133 8.68 -3.20 -17.65
CA GLY A 133 9.18 -1.90 -17.24
C GLY A 133 9.13 -0.83 -18.35
N ILE A 134 8.39 -1.07 -19.44
CA ILE A 134 8.14 -0.08 -20.49
C ILE A 134 6.96 0.77 -20.04
N ASP A 135 7.17 2.10 -19.98
CA ASP A 135 6.15 3.04 -19.50
C ASP A 135 5.10 3.32 -20.58
N THR A 136 3.93 3.77 -20.17
CA THR A 136 2.77 4.03 -21.05
C THR A 136 3.10 4.94 -22.24
N PRO A 137 3.89 6.03 -22.12
CA PRO A 137 4.27 6.87 -23.27
C PRO A 137 5.04 6.13 -24.37
N ASP A 138 5.68 5.01 -24.05
CA ASP A 138 6.48 4.21 -24.97
C ASP A 138 5.69 3.05 -25.61
N VAL A 139 4.41 2.89 -25.24
CA VAL A 139 3.50 1.92 -25.85
C VAL A 139 3.05 2.44 -27.22
N PRO A 140 3.00 1.60 -28.29
CA PRO A 140 2.43 2.02 -29.58
C PRO A 140 0.99 2.54 -29.40
N LYS A 141 0.72 3.68 -30.05
CA LYS A 141 -0.53 4.42 -29.89
C LYS A 141 -1.77 3.58 -30.19
N ASP A 142 -1.75 2.85 -31.28
CA ASP A 142 -2.83 1.99 -31.75
C ASP A 142 -3.11 0.86 -30.75
N ILE A 143 -2.09 0.28 -30.15
CA ILE A 143 -2.22 -0.78 -29.12
C ILE A 143 -2.84 -0.21 -27.84
N LEU A 144 -2.40 0.98 -27.41
CA LEU A 144 -2.91 1.62 -26.20
C LEU A 144 -4.38 2.08 -26.37
N GLU A 145 -4.72 2.64 -27.53
CA GLU A 145 -6.08 3.07 -27.85
C GLU A 145 -7.03 1.86 -27.94
N GLU A 146 -6.64 0.78 -28.60
CA GLU A 146 -7.44 -0.45 -28.65
C GLU A 146 -7.64 -1.05 -27.25
N TYR A 147 -6.60 -1.07 -26.43
CA TYR A 147 -6.66 -1.57 -25.05
C TYR A 147 -7.66 -0.75 -24.23
N LEU A 148 -7.60 0.59 -24.27
CA LEU A 148 -8.49 1.49 -23.57
C LEU A 148 -9.95 1.35 -24.04
N GLU A 149 -10.18 1.20 -25.34
CA GLU A 149 -11.53 0.95 -25.87
C GLU A 149 -12.12 -0.37 -25.36
N GLN A 150 -11.33 -1.43 -25.31
CA GLN A 150 -11.76 -2.73 -24.79
C GLN A 150 -12.13 -2.62 -23.29
N ASP A 151 -11.37 -1.86 -22.50
CA ASP A 151 -11.67 -1.62 -21.09
C ASP A 151 -12.97 -0.88 -20.88
N LEU A 152 -13.23 0.16 -21.66
CA LEU A 152 -14.48 0.90 -21.64
C LEU A 152 -15.69 0.00 -21.96
N GLN A 153 -15.59 -0.78 -23.03
CA GLN A 153 -16.67 -1.68 -23.46
C GLN A 153 -16.93 -2.78 -22.43
N LEU A 154 -15.88 -3.41 -21.92
CA LEU A 154 -16.02 -4.48 -20.93
C LEU A 154 -16.59 -3.94 -19.61
N THR A 155 -16.12 -2.76 -19.17
CA THR A 155 -16.64 -2.08 -17.97
C THR A 155 -18.13 -1.74 -18.13
N HIS A 156 -18.55 -1.27 -19.29
CA HIS A 156 -19.96 -1.02 -19.59
C HIS A 156 -20.81 -2.29 -19.53
N GLN A 157 -20.34 -3.37 -20.13
CA GLN A 157 -21.05 -4.66 -20.08
C GLN A 157 -21.17 -5.19 -18.63
N VAL A 158 -20.11 -5.08 -17.83
CA VAL A 158 -20.13 -5.43 -16.40
C VAL A 158 -21.16 -4.57 -15.66
N TYR A 159 -21.19 -3.26 -15.90
CA TYR A 159 -22.18 -2.36 -15.32
C TYR A 159 -23.61 -2.80 -15.61
N LEU A 160 -23.94 -3.10 -16.86
CA LEU A 160 -25.28 -3.56 -17.25
C LEU A 160 -25.67 -4.85 -16.51
N LYS A 161 -24.76 -5.82 -16.41
CA LYS A 161 -24.99 -7.07 -15.66
C LYS A 161 -25.16 -6.82 -14.16
N GLN A 162 -24.42 -5.90 -13.59
CA GLN A 162 -24.57 -5.52 -12.19
C GLN A 162 -25.89 -4.82 -11.91
N VAL A 163 -26.37 -3.96 -12.80
CA VAL A 163 -27.69 -3.33 -12.68
C VAL A 163 -28.79 -4.40 -12.71
N GLU A 164 -28.72 -5.35 -13.65
CA GLU A 164 -29.65 -6.48 -13.74
C GLU A 164 -29.63 -7.32 -12.46
N HIS A 165 -28.44 -7.69 -11.98
CA HIS A 165 -28.24 -8.44 -10.74
C HIS A 165 -28.81 -7.68 -9.52
N LEU A 166 -28.48 -6.40 -9.39
CA LEU A 166 -28.94 -5.57 -8.27
C LEU A 166 -30.46 -5.39 -8.25
N ALA A 167 -31.10 -5.32 -9.42
CA ALA A 167 -32.55 -5.23 -9.52
C ALA A 167 -33.29 -6.44 -8.91
N SER A 168 -32.63 -7.62 -8.92
CA SER A 168 -33.15 -8.83 -8.27
C SER A 168 -32.90 -8.89 -6.76
N CYS A 169 -32.09 -7.98 -6.22
CA CYS A 169 -31.70 -7.96 -4.82
C CYS A 169 -32.69 -7.19 -3.94
N SER A 170 -32.56 -7.38 -2.62
CA SER A 170 -33.40 -6.66 -1.64
C SER A 170 -33.18 -5.15 -1.70
N ALA A 171 -34.21 -4.37 -1.37
CA ALA A 171 -34.12 -2.91 -1.29
C ALA A 171 -33.04 -2.42 -0.30
N ALA A 172 -32.72 -3.23 0.72
CA ALA A 172 -31.62 -2.92 1.64
C ALA A 172 -30.26 -2.99 0.94
N LEU A 173 -30.02 -4.01 0.11
CA LEU A 173 -28.78 -4.15 -0.64
C LEU A 173 -28.64 -3.08 -1.72
N GLN A 174 -29.76 -2.72 -2.39
CA GLN A 174 -29.79 -1.61 -3.37
C GLN A 174 -29.38 -0.29 -2.72
N ARG A 175 -29.92 0.01 -1.52
CA ARG A 175 -29.52 1.21 -0.76
C ARG A 175 -28.06 1.15 -0.32
N LEU A 176 -27.55 -0.02 0.09
CA LEU A 176 -26.15 -0.20 0.48
C LEU A 176 -25.20 0.10 -0.68
N VAL A 177 -25.48 -0.42 -1.88
CA VAL A 177 -24.70 -0.13 -3.08
C VAL A 177 -24.71 1.37 -3.39
N SER A 178 -25.88 2.02 -3.32
CA SER A 178 -25.99 3.47 -3.53
C SER A 178 -25.19 4.28 -2.51
N LEU A 179 -25.24 3.90 -1.23
CA LEU A 179 -24.49 4.56 -0.16
C LEU A 179 -22.99 4.43 -0.38
N HIS A 180 -22.48 3.23 -0.62
CA HIS A 180 -21.04 3.01 -0.82
C HIS A 180 -20.49 3.75 -2.04
N ASN A 181 -21.24 3.89 -3.13
CA ASN A 181 -20.85 4.71 -4.28
C ASN A 181 -20.85 6.21 -3.94
N SER A 182 -21.75 6.67 -3.06
CA SER A 182 -21.73 8.05 -2.57
C SER A 182 -20.54 8.30 -1.64
N ASP A 183 -20.25 7.35 -0.74
CA ASP A 183 -19.09 7.40 0.15
C ASP A 183 -17.77 7.43 -0.64
N LEU A 184 -17.69 6.72 -1.77
CA LEU A 184 -16.51 6.71 -2.64
C LEU A 184 -16.08 8.14 -3.04
N LEU A 185 -17.04 9.01 -3.40
CA LEU A 185 -16.74 10.40 -3.77
C LEU A 185 -16.17 11.19 -2.59
N VAL A 186 -16.70 10.97 -1.39
CA VAL A 186 -16.18 11.60 -0.16
C VAL A 186 -14.78 11.09 0.15
N LEU A 187 -14.56 9.78 0.07
CA LEU A 187 -13.26 9.18 0.31
C LEU A 187 -12.22 9.64 -0.73
N GLN A 188 -12.62 9.76 -2.00
CA GLN A 188 -11.76 10.31 -3.05
C GLN A 188 -11.34 11.75 -2.72
N GLU A 189 -12.26 12.57 -2.25
CA GLU A 189 -11.94 13.96 -1.85
C GLU A 189 -11.01 14.00 -0.63
N MET A 190 -11.24 13.16 0.37
CA MET A 190 -10.36 13.04 1.55
C MET A 190 -8.95 12.62 1.16
N GLU A 191 -8.80 11.61 0.31
CA GLU A 191 -7.50 11.13 -0.19
C GLU A 191 -6.79 12.19 -1.03
N PHE A 192 -7.53 12.86 -1.93
CA PHE A 192 -6.98 13.92 -2.77
C PHE A 192 -6.48 15.11 -1.96
N ASN A 193 -7.24 15.52 -0.97
CA ASN A 193 -6.84 16.58 -0.06
C ASN A 193 -5.63 16.18 0.78
N GLY A 194 -5.47 14.92 1.12
CA GLY A 194 -4.39 14.44 1.98
C GLY A 194 -4.42 15.03 3.39
N LEU A 195 -3.41 14.71 4.16
CA LEU A 195 -3.18 15.23 5.50
C LEU A 195 -1.87 16.03 5.54
N THR A 196 -1.91 17.22 6.13
CA THR A 196 -0.69 18.00 6.40
C THR A 196 -0.04 17.54 7.69
N PHE A 197 1.27 17.29 7.65
CA PHE A 197 2.06 16.90 8.81
C PHE A 197 3.38 17.69 8.90
N ASN A 198 3.91 17.84 10.09
CA ASN A 198 5.18 18.52 10.30
C ASN A 198 6.35 17.56 10.11
N GLU A 199 6.90 17.52 8.89
CA GLU A 199 8.01 16.64 8.52
C GLU A 199 9.29 16.94 9.34
N GLY A 200 9.60 18.20 9.58
CA GLY A 200 10.74 18.58 10.41
C GLY A 200 10.64 18.01 11.83
N ARG A 201 9.47 18.13 12.46
CA ARG A 201 9.22 17.54 13.78
C ARG A 201 9.23 16.02 13.77
N CYS A 202 8.83 15.39 12.67
CA CYS A 202 8.97 13.94 12.49
C CYS A 202 10.44 13.52 12.55
N LEU A 203 11.32 14.18 11.81
CA LEU A 203 12.75 13.86 11.76
C LEU A 203 13.45 14.13 13.10
N GLU A 204 13.09 15.22 13.79
CA GLU A 204 13.59 15.52 15.14
C GLU A 204 13.20 14.41 16.12
N ASN A 205 11.93 14.02 16.16
CA ASN A 205 11.45 12.94 17.03
C ASN A 205 12.07 11.57 16.65
N ALA A 206 12.29 11.28 15.37
CA ALA A 206 12.98 10.07 14.94
C ALA A 206 14.39 9.98 15.53
N THR A 207 15.12 11.11 15.53
CA THR A 207 16.49 11.20 16.11
C THR A 207 16.48 11.05 17.63
N ILE A 208 15.46 11.61 18.31
CA ILE A 208 15.32 11.45 19.77
C ILE A 208 15.08 9.97 20.13
N LEU A 209 14.12 9.33 19.44
CA LEU A 209 13.81 7.91 19.69
C LEU A 209 14.98 6.99 19.35
N GLU A 210 15.78 7.31 18.32
CA GLU A 210 16.96 6.55 17.97
C GLU A 210 17.97 6.50 19.14
N LYS A 211 18.22 7.63 19.78
CA LYS A 211 19.09 7.70 20.98
C LYS A 211 18.52 6.89 22.15
N GLU A 212 17.21 6.99 22.40
CA GLU A 212 16.56 6.20 23.46
C GLU A 212 16.66 4.69 23.18
N ILE A 213 16.51 4.28 21.92
CA ILE A 213 16.67 2.88 21.49
C ILE A 213 18.11 2.42 21.68
N GLU A 214 19.10 3.24 21.29
CA GLU A 214 20.52 2.94 21.48
C GLU A 214 20.87 2.73 22.97
N GLU A 215 20.34 3.56 23.87
CA GLU A 215 20.54 3.38 25.32
C GLU A 215 19.96 2.05 25.82
N ILE A 216 18.78 1.66 25.33
CA ILE A 216 18.17 0.36 25.64
C ILE A 216 19.02 -0.78 25.07
N ASP A 217 19.50 -0.65 23.83
CA ASP A 217 20.32 -1.64 23.15
C ASP A 217 21.66 -1.87 23.88
N VAL A 218 22.27 -0.82 24.44
CA VAL A 218 23.44 -0.95 25.30
C VAL A 218 23.16 -1.83 26.53
N ASN A 219 22.02 -1.63 27.17
CA ASN A 219 21.61 -2.42 28.34
C ASN A 219 21.29 -3.88 27.98
N LEU A 220 20.60 -4.11 26.86
CA LEU A 220 20.28 -5.45 26.35
C LEU A 220 21.57 -6.19 25.91
N ASN A 221 22.49 -5.51 25.24
CA ASN A 221 23.75 -6.11 24.79
C ASN A 221 24.63 -6.62 25.96
N ARG A 222 24.55 -5.98 27.14
CA ARG A 222 25.22 -6.49 28.35
C ARG A 222 24.67 -7.86 28.80
N THR A 223 23.38 -8.12 28.51
CA THR A 223 22.74 -9.40 28.83
C THR A 223 23.04 -10.45 27.76
N CYS A 224 23.03 -10.04 26.47
CA CYS A 224 23.25 -10.96 25.34
C CYS A 224 24.70 -11.45 25.27
N SER A 225 25.68 -10.59 25.59
CA SER A 225 27.13 -10.88 25.56
C SER A 225 27.65 -11.44 24.23
N VAL A 226 26.99 -11.16 23.12
CA VAL A 226 27.35 -11.63 21.77
C VAL A 226 27.25 -10.51 20.75
N VAL A 227 28.22 -10.43 19.86
CA VAL A 227 28.24 -9.47 18.75
C VAL A 227 27.29 -9.92 17.64
N GLY A 228 26.53 -8.98 17.05
CA GLY A 228 25.60 -9.28 15.93
C GLY A 228 24.22 -9.73 16.39
N PHE A 229 23.87 -9.59 17.67
CA PHE A 229 22.52 -9.86 18.14
C PHE A 229 21.52 -8.86 17.51
N ASN A 230 20.45 -9.39 16.94
CA ASN A 230 19.41 -8.57 16.28
C ASN A 230 18.15 -8.55 17.16
N PHE A 231 17.91 -7.43 17.84
CA PHE A 231 16.73 -7.23 18.69
C PHE A 231 15.40 -7.10 17.92
N ASN A 232 15.43 -7.05 16.59
CA ASN A 232 14.22 -7.11 15.74
C ASN A 232 13.92 -8.54 15.27
N SER A 233 14.78 -9.51 15.58
CA SER A 233 14.58 -10.92 15.24
C SER A 233 13.82 -11.66 16.33
N GLY A 234 12.66 -12.21 16.04
CA GLY A 234 11.92 -13.06 16.96
C GLY A 234 12.70 -14.30 17.40
N ASP A 235 13.51 -14.89 16.51
CA ASP A 235 14.37 -16.02 16.83
C ASP A 235 15.45 -15.65 17.85
N HIS A 236 16.10 -14.49 17.67
CA HIS A 236 17.09 -14.00 18.61
C HIS A 236 16.49 -13.71 19.99
N LEU A 237 15.33 -13.02 20.02
CA LEU A 237 14.61 -12.74 21.27
C LEU A 237 14.13 -14.02 21.95
N SER A 238 13.62 -14.99 21.18
CA SER A 238 13.21 -16.29 21.71
C SER A 238 14.37 -17.01 22.39
N SER A 239 15.54 -17.10 21.73
CA SER A 239 16.72 -17.74 22.29
C SER A 239 17.24 -17.02 23.52
N LEU A 240 17.26 -15.68 23.53
CA LEU A 240 17.66 -14.88 24.68
C LEU A 240 16.78 -15.13 25.91
N LEU A 241 15.46 -15.19 25.71
CA LEU A 241 14.50 -15.33 26.83
C LEU A 241 14.31 -16.76 27.27
N TYR A 242 14.15 -17.68 26.33
CA TYR A 242 13.74 -19.06 26.62
C TYR A 242 14.89 -20.07 26.55
N GLY A 243 16.11 -19.58 26.20
CA GLY A 243 17.29 -20.43 25.99
C GLY A 243 17.33 -20.99 24.57
N GLY A 244 18.52 -21.44 24.17
CA GLY A 244 18.73 -22.00 22.84
C GLY A 244 20.11 -21.70 22.28
N VAL A 245 20.36 -22.22 21.08
CA VAL A 245 21.67 -22.01 20.38
C VAL A 245 21.39 -21.25 19.09
N LEU A 246 22.15 -20.18 18.89
CA LEU A 246 22.11 -19.40 17.63
C LEU A 246 23.49 -19.35 16.98
N ASN A 247 23.49 -19.32 15.65
CA ASN A 247 24.72 -19.11 14.88
C ASN A 247 24.88 -17.62 14.57
N PHE A 248 26.04 -17.07 14.89
CA PHE A 248 26.46 -15.70 14.58
C PHE A 248 27.72 -15.76 13.69
N PRO A 249 27.54 -15.95 12.35
CA PRO A 249 28.71 -16.08 11.48
C PRO A 249 29.55 -14.81 11.50
N VAL A 250 30.83 -14.97 11.67
CA VAL A 250 31.83 -13.88 11.74
C VAL A 250 32.69 -13.92 10.50
N LYS A 251 32.92 -12.77 9.89
CA LYS A 251 33.85 -12.65 8.75
C LYS A 251 35.29 -12.66 9.26
N GLN A 252 36.04 -13.63 8.82
CA GLN A 252 37.46 -13.82 9.24
C GLN A 252 38.34 -14.16 8.05
N VAL A 253 39.64 -13.95 8.18
CA VAL A 253 40.61 -14.43 7.21
C VAL A 253 40.67 -15.95 7.30
N ILE A 254 40.20 -16.62 6.25
CA ILE A 254 40.18 -18.11 6.16
C ILE A 254 41.36 -18.67 5.38
N GLY A 255 42.24 -17.81 4.88
CA GLY A 255 43.44 -18.21 4.13
C GLY A 255 43.98 -17.08 3.28
N VAL A 256 44.80 -17.44 2.29
CA VAL A 256 45.39 -16.50 1.33
C VAL A 256 45.06 -16.99 -0.08
N TYR A 257 44.81 -16.09 -0.99
CA TYR A 257 44.60 -16.43 -2.40
C TYR A 257 45.86 -17.03 -3.00
N LYS A 258 45.77 -18.28 -3.45
CA LYS A 258 46.96 -19.03 -3.95
C LYS A 258 47.22 -18.78 -5.44
N THR A 259 46.20 -18.33 -6.22
CA THR A 259 46.26 -18.16 -7.68
C THR A 259 45.45 -16.95 -8.12
N GLY A 260 45.65 -16.48 -9.35
CA GLY A 260 44.89 -15.34 -9.95
C GLY A 260 45.46 -13.96 -9.57
N ALA A 261 44.71 -12.92 -9.97
CA ALA A 261 45.08 -11.51 -9.78
C ALA A 261 45.27 -11.10 -8.29
N ARG A 262 44.64 -11.82 -7.37
CA ARG A 262 44.66 -11.58 -5.92
C ARG A 262 45.64 -12.50 -5.15
N LYS A 263 46.54 -13.15 -5.85
CA LYS A 263 47.53 -14.05 -5.21
C LYS A 263 48.36 -13.31 -4.13
N GLY A 264 48.34 -13.85 -2.93
CA GLY A 264 49.05 -13.27 -1.78
C GLY A 264 48.22 -12.36 -0.89
N GLU A 265 46.98 -12.00 -1.33
CA GLU A 265 46.04 -11.25 -0.49
C GLU A 265 45.28 -12.18 0.46
N ASP A 266 44.82 -11.63 1.59
CA ASP A 266 44.00 -12.32 2.56
C ASP A 266 42.66 -12.70 1.94
N LYS A 267 42.30 -13.98 2.08
CA LYS A 267 40.98 -14.48 1.69
C LYS A 267 40.06 -14.48 2.89
N GLU A 268 39.10 -13.56 2.90
CA GLU A 268 38.06 -13.51 3.92
C GLU A 268 36.92 -14.49 3.59
N GLY A 269 36.32 -15.05 4.62
CA GLY A 269 35.16 -15.90 4.55
C GLY A 269 34.34 -15.87 5.84
N TRP A 270 33.14 -16.38 5.79
CA TRP A 270 32.29 -16.50 6.95
C TRP A 270 32.59 -17.78 7.70
N VAL A 271 32.79 -17.65 9.04
CA VAL A 271 33.02 -18.75 9.96
C VAL A 271 31.88 -18.77 10.96
N ASP A 272 31.25 -19.95 11.12
CA ASP A 272 30.13 -20.13 12.04
C ASP A 272 30.62 -20.01 13.49
N TYR A 273 29.89 -19.21 14.26
CA TYR A 273 30.07 -19.06 15.70
C TYR A 273 28.76 -19.34 16.42
N TYR A 274 28.66 -20.44 17.12
CA TYR A 274 27.49 -20.85 17.86
C TYR A 274 27.55 -20.34 19.29
N HIS A 275 26.52 -19.56 19.69
CA HIS A 275 26.32 -19.07 21.04
C HIS A 275 25.15 -19.75 21.72
N THR A 276 25.30 -20.23 22.94
CA THR A 276 24.26 -20.86 23.74
C THR A 276 23.75 -19.87 24.77
N PHE A 277 22.47 -19.54 24.70
CA PHE A 277 21.77 -18.68 25.65
C PHE A 277 21.19 -19.52 26.78
N PRO A 278 21.40 -19.14 28.04
CA PRO A 278 20.70 -19.77 29.16
C PRO A 278 19.24 -19.35 29.18
N GLN A 279 18.36 -20.19 29.68
CA GLN A 279 16.95 -19.86 29.87
C GLN A 279 16.80 -18.82 31.00
N LEU A 280 16.28 -17.63 30.64
CA LEU A 280 15.96 -16.56 31.59
C LEU A 280 14.56 -16.68 32.16
N VAL A 281 13.60 -17.16 31.36
CA VAL A 281 12.20 -17.35 31.74
C VAL A 281 11.61 -18.57 31.04
N ALA A 282 10.69 -19.26 31.68
CA ALA A 282 9.98 -20.38 31.05
C ALA A 282 8.99 -19.85 30.01
N PRO A 283 8.92 -20.44 28.79
CA PRO A 283 7.93 -20.05 27.79
C PRO A 283 6.51 -20.36 28.25
N LEU A 284 5.54 -19.63 27.73
CA LEU A 284 4.12 -19.93 27.99
C LEU A 284 3.72 -21.20 27.23
N LYS A 285 2.87 -22.01 27.86
CA LYS A 285 2.27 -23.15 27.19
C LYS A 285 1.41 -22.69 26.00
N GLY A 286 1.67 -23.25 24.82
CA GLY A 286 0.98 -22.90 23.58
C GLY A 286 1.58 -21.72 22.85
N SER A 287 2.78 -21.24 23.25
CA SER A 287 3.53 -20.19 22.54
C SER A 287 4.58 -20.77 21.57
N GLU A 288 4.63 -22.08 21.39
CA GLU A 288 5.55 -22.77 20.50
C GLU A 288 5.34 -22.31 19.04
N LEU A 289 6.42 -22.04 18.34
CA LEU A 289 6.39 -21.72 16.91
C LEU A 289 6.56 -22.99 16.07
N LYS A 290 6.26 -22.89 14.78
CA LYS A 290 6.50 -24.00 13.81
C LYS A 290 7.96 -24.41 13.74
N LYS A 291 8.88 -23.49 14.00
CA LYS A 291 10.31 -23.72 14.08
C LYS A 291 10.63 -24.31 15.45
N GLU A 292 11.10 -25.54 15.46
CA GLU A 292 11.41 -26.29 16.67
C GLU A 292 12.40 -25.52 17.59
N GLY A 293 12.13 -25.49 18.88
CA GLY A 293 12.94 -24.79 19.88
C GLY A 293 12.70 -23.29 19.98
N PHE A 294 11.79 -22.71 19.18
CA PHE A 294 11.45 -21.29 19.22
C PHE A 294 10.01 -21.04 19.71
N PHE A 295 9.87 -19.94 20.44
CA PHE A 295 8.60 -19.54 21.05
C PHE A 295 8.24 -18.10 20.68
N SER A 296 6.95 -17.77 20.73
CA SER A 296 6.49 -16.41 20.43
C SER A 296 7.08 -15.38 21.40
N THR A 297 7.48 -14.25 20.80
CA THR A 297 7.96 -13.04 21.50
C THR A 297 7.09 -11.84 21.19
N ASP A 298 5.83 -12.07 20.79
CA ASP A 298 4.86 -11.01 20.61
C ASP A 298 4.53 -10.29 21.93
N GLU A 299 4.01 -9.07 21.81
CA GLU A 299 3.74 -8.19 22.95
C GLU A 299 2.81 -8.84 23.98
N GLN A 300 1.79 -9.58 23.54
CA GLN A 300 0.82 -10.20 24.42
C GLN A 300 1.46 -11.37 25.19
N THR A 301 2.24 -12.18 24.51
CA THR A 301 3.02 -13.28 25.12
C THR A 301 3.99 -12.73 26.14
N LEU A 302 4.82 -11.72 25.77
CA LEU A 302 5.80 -11.13 26.68
C LEU A 302 5.18 -10.51 27.94
N LYS A 303 4.04 -9.82 27.81
CA LYS A 303 3.29 -9.24 28.95
C LYS A 303 2.72 -10.31 29.90
N SER A 304 2.49 -11.52 29.40
CA SER A 304 1.88 -12.63 30.17
C SER A 304 2.91 -13.52 30.88
N LEU A 305 4.21 -13.31 30.63
CA LEU A 305 5.29 -14.12 31.23
C LEU A 305 5.39 -13.95 32.74
N LYS A 306 5.60 -15.05 33.43
CA LYS A 306 5.93 -15.06 34.88
C LYS A 306 7.43 -14.92 35.08
N CYS A 307 7.89 -13.70 35.21
CA CYS A 307 9.31 -13.36 35.31
C CYS A 307 9.77 -13.20 36.76
N ASN A 308 11.01 -13.62 37.06
CA ASN A 308 11.73 -13.11 38.20
C ASN A 308 12.18 -11.66 37.96
N LYS A 309 12.84 -11.01 38.94
CA LYS A 309 13.21 -9.58 38.87
C LYS A 309 14.16 -9.26 37.71
N GLU A 310 15.08 -10.16 37.40
CA GLU A 310 16.06 -9.96 36.32
C GLU A 310 15.46 -10.16 34.94
N ALA A 311 14.76 -11.28 34.74
CA ALA A 311 14.05 -11.54 33.49
C ALA A 311 12.99 -10.45 33.19
N LYS A 312 12.33 -9.93 34.25
CA LYS A 312 11.35 -8.83 34.09
C LYS A 312 11.99 -7.58 33.51
N LYS A 313 13.17 -7.19 33.97
CA LYS A 313 13.92 -6.05 33.42
C LYS A 313 14.22 -6.22 31.92
N VAL A 314 14.68 -7.42 31.52
CA VAL A 314 14.98 -7.72 30.12
C VAL A 314 13.71 -7.67 29.27
N VAL A 315 12.62 -8.26 29.74
CA VAL A 315 11.31 -8.22 29.04
C VAL A 315 10.81 -6.78 28.91
N ASP A 316 10.92 -5.96 29.95
CA ASP A 316 10.48 -4.55 29.92
C ASP A 316 11.32 -3.74 28.93
N PHE A 317 12.64 -3.96 28.86
CA PHE A 317 13.48 -3.33 27.85
C PHE A 317 13.08 -3.74 26.42
N ILE A 318 12.82 -5.03 26.17
CA ILE A 318 12.38 -5.53 24.87
C ILE A 318 11.04 -4.88 24.47
N LEU A 319 10.06 -4.84 25.37
CA LEU A 319 8.76 -4.23 25.12
C LEU A 319 8.86 -2.73 24.84
N THR A 320 9.65 -2.00 25.65
CA THR A 320 9.87 -0.57 25.47
C THR A 320 10.55 -0.30 24.13
N ARG A 321 11.64 -1.01 23.85
CA ARG A 321 12.37 -0.91 22.58
C ARG A 321 11.45 -1.16 21.38
N SER A 322 10.67 -2.23 21.42
CA SER A 322 9.75 -2.57 20.33
C SER A 322 8.70 -1.46 20.09
N THR A 323 8.22 -0.85 21.16
CA THR A 323 7.26 0.28 21.07
C THR A 323 7.91 1.51 20.45
N LEU A 324 9.13 1.87 20.90
CA LEU A 324 9.89 3.00 20.36
C LEU A 324 10.26 2.79 18.88
N GLU A 325 10.74 1.58 18.54
CA GLU A 325 11.14 1.23 17.18
C GLU A 325 9.93 1.27 16.22
N LYS A 326 8.77 0.75 16.66
CA LYS A 326 7.53 0.85 15.89
C LYS A 326 7.12 2.31 15.66
N ARG A 327 7.20 3.16 16.68
CA ARG A 327 6.88 4.61 16.53
C ARG A 327 7.87 5.29 15.58
N ARG A 328 9.16 5.06 15.77
CA ARG A 328 10.21 5.62 14.92
C ARG A 328 10.03 5.16 13.48
N GLY A 329 10.00 3.86 13.25
CA GLY A 329 9.99 3.29 11.91
C GLY A 329 8.69 3.48 11.15
N THR A 330 7.54 3.39 11.83
CA THR A 330 6.23 3.50 11.15
C THR A 330 5.82 4.95 10.92
N TYR A 331 6.12 5.85 11.86
CA TYR A 331 5.57 7.20 11.83
C TYR A 331 6.67 8.27 11.65
N PHE A 332 7.59 8.39 12.60
CA PHE A 332 8.51 9.53 12.59
C PHE A 332 9.53 9.49 11.44
N ALA A 333 10.13 8.35 11.17
CA ALA A 333 10.96 8.15 9.99
C ALA A 333 10.13 7.67 8.78
N GLY A 334 9.06 6.92 9.04
CA GLY A 334 8.23 6.29 8.02
C GLY A 334 7.44 7.28 7.17
N PHE A 335 6.86 8.33 7.75
CA PHE A 335 6.09 9.33 6.99
C PHE A 335 6.96 10.14 6.03
N PRO A 336 8.09 10.74 6.46
CA PRO A 336 9.01 11.41 5.53
C PRO A 336 9.50 10.50 4.41
N LYS A 337 9.91 9.27 4.76
CA LYS A 337 10.36 8.28 3.79
C LYS A 337 9.28 7.94 2.76
N LEU A 338 8.05 7.68 3.22
CA LEU A 338 6.90 7.37 2.36
C LEU A 338 6.60 8.54 1.41
N ARG A 339 6.60 9.78 1.93
CA ARG A 339 6.42 11.00 1.14
C ARG A 339 7.48 11.10 0.02
N GLU A 340 8.75 10.83 0.36
CA GLU A 340 9.86 10.88 -0.59
C GLU A 340 9.76 9.77 -1.65
N GLU A 341 9.52 8.53 -1.26
CA GLU A 341 9.36 7.38 -2.15
C GLU A 341 8.23 7.60 -3.16
N HIS A 342 7.12 8.18 -2.72
CA HIS A 342 5.97 8.49 -3.56
C HIS A 342 6.06 9.84 -4.30
N GLY A 343 7.11 10.63 -4.08
CA GLY A 343 7.24 11.94 -4.73
C GLY A 343 6.11 12.92 -4.39
N TRP A 344 5.50 12.78 -3.20
CA TRP A 344 4.43 13.68 -2.77
C TRP A 344 4.99 15.04 -2.34
N GLN A 345 4.14 16.06 -2.40
CA GLN A 345 4.49 17.40 -1.93
C GLN A 345 4.97 17.36 -0.47
N VAL A 346 5.97 18.20 -0.15
CA VAL A 346 6.53 18.31 1.20
C VAL A 346 5.43 18.63 2.23
N ASN A 347 5.47 17.95 3.36
CA ASN A 347 4.49 18.03 4.43
C ASN A 347 3.09 17.45 4.12
N TYR A 348 2.91 16.69 3.03
CA TYR A 348 1.65 16.03 2.69
C TYR A 348 1.77 14.51 2.75
N LEU A 349 0.70 13.86 3.22
CA LEU A 349 0.47 12.42 3.16
C LEU A 349 -0.84 12.15 2.45
N HIS A 350 -0.80 11.32 1.41
CA HIS A 350 -1.97 10.86 0.68
C HIS A 350 -2.24 9.38 1.00
N GLY A 351 -2.94 9.15 2.13
CA GLY A 351 -3.33 7.80 2.53
C GLY A 351 -4.48 7.27 1.69
N GLN A 352 -4.54 5.95 1.54
CA GLN A 352 -5.62 5.27 0.83
C GLN A 352 -6.69 4.78 1.82
N LEU A 353 -7.96 5.02 1.49
CA LEU A 353 -9.14 4.59 2.24
C LEU A 353 -9.91 3.54 1.40
N ASN A 354 -9.76 2.29 1.77
CA ASN A 354 -10.17 1.16 0.94
C ASN A 354 -11.51 0.57 1.37
N GLN A 355 -12.48 0.53 0.44
CA GLN A 355 -13.81 -0.04 0.65
C GLN A 355 -13.90 -1.54 0.28
N CYS A 356 -12.99 -2.03 -0.58
CA CYS A 356 -13.03 -3.39 -1.14
C CYS A 356 -12.12 -4.39 -0.41
N VAL A 357 -11.91 -4.26 0.91
CA VAL A 357 -10.97 -5.11 1.67
C VAL A 357 -11.65 -5.88 2.78
N ALA A 358 -12.31 -5.18 3.68
CA ALA A 358 -12.80 -5.77 4.91
C ALA A 358 -14.15 -6.47 4.70
N ARG A 359 -14.22 -7.78 4.97
CA ARG A 359 -15.47 -8.56 4.91
C ARG A 359 -16.59 -8.04 5.82
N THR A 360 -16.24 -7.22 6.81
CA THR A 360 -17.20 -6.60 7.73
C THR A 360 -17.80 -5.30 7.20
N GLY A 361 -17.42 -4.85 5.98
CA GLY A 361 -17.81 -3.57 5.40
C GLY A 361 -17.14 -2.35 6.05
N ARG A 362 -16.13 -2.56 6.93
CA ARG A 362 -15.34 -1.44 7.46
C ARG A 362 -14.39 -0.92 6.39
N LEU A 363 -14.06 0.37 6.47
CA LEU A 363 -12.93 0.92 5.74
C LEU A 363 -11.63 0.31 6.25
N SER A 364 -10.69 0.07 5.36
CA SER A 364 -9.28 -0.14 5.74
C SER A 364 -8.45 1.01 5.19
N SER A 365 -7.35 1.32 5.87
CA SER A 365 -6.42 2.37 5.45
C SER A 365 -5.03 1.81 5.20
N SER A 366 -4.39 2.29 4.15
CA SER A 366 -3.03 1.89 3.76
C SER A 366 -2.25 3.07 3.17
N ARG A 367 -0.95 2.99 3.19
CA ARG A 367 0.00 3.92 2.57
C ARG A 367 -0.17 5.40 2.95
N PRO A 368 -0.11 5.76 4.24
CA PRO A 368 0.04 4.95 5.43
C PRO A 368 -1.31 4.48 6.01
N ASN A 369 -1.26 3.57 7.01
CA ASN A 369 -2.47 3.23 7.77
C ASN A 369 -2.79 4.33 8.77
N LEU A 370 -3.71 5.21 8.39
CA LEU A 370 -4.13 6.37 9.19
C LEU A 370 -5.11 6.03 10.31
N GLN A 371 -5.67 4.81 10.32
CA GLN A 371 -6.63 4.39 11.36
C GLN A 371 -5.97 3.96 12.67
N ASN A 372 -4.66 3.67 12.65
CA ASN A 372 -3.92 3.17 13.81
C ASN A 372 -2.95 4.21 14.40
N ILE A 373 -3.19 5.50 14.16
CA ILE A 373 -2.36 6.59 14.67
C ILE A 373 -2.64 6.77 16.17
N ASP A 374 -1.60 6.64 16.99
CA ASP A 374 -1.72 6.90 18.44
C ASP A 374 -1.82 8.40 18.78
N GLY A 375 -2.19 8.70 20.05
CA GLY A 375 -2.42 10.08 20.47
C GLY A 375 -1.20 11.00 20.31
N GLN A 376 0.01 10.49 20.54
CA GLN A 376 1.24 11.28 20.45
C GLN A 376 1.61 11.61 18.99
N ILE A 377 1.25 10.73 18.06
CA ILE A 377 1.49 10.96 16.63
C ILE A 377 0.50 12.00 16.07
N LYS A 378 -0.70 12.10 16.64
CA LYS A 378 -1.71 13.07 16.18
C LYS A 378 -1.23 14.52 16.24
N ASP A 379 -0.34 14.84 17.17
CA ASP A 379 0.23 16.19 17.34
C ASP A 379 1.17 16.60 16.19
N LEU A 380 1.51 15.68 15.30
CA LEU A 380 2.27 15.98 14.08
C LEU A 380 1.40 16.61 12.99
N PHE A 381 0.09 16.34 13.02
CA PHE A 381 -0.82 16.83 12.02
C PHE A 381 -1.36 18.21 12.38
N TYR A 382 -1.50 19.05 11.38
CA TYR A 382 -2.02 20.40 11.55
C TYR A 382 -2.99 20.76 10.42
N SER A 383 -3.84 21.75 10.68
CA SER A 383 -4.76 22.25 9.67
C SER A 383 -4.02 23.14 8.68
N ARG A 384 -4.31 22.98 7.39
CA ARG A 384 -3.82 23.88 6.33
C ARG A 384 -4.64 25.16 6.18
N TYR A 385 -5.70 25.31 6.95
CA TYR A 385 -6.64 26.42 6.87
C TYR A 385 -6.46 27.44 8.01
N TYR A 386 -5.28 27.47 8.64
CA TYR A 386 -4.96 28.45 9.67
C TYR A 386 -3.76 29.28 9.26
#